data_9620f51149b7e1d398d8279147301e98
#
_entry.id   9620f51149b7e1d398d8279147301e98
#
_cell.length_a   1.000
_cell.length_b   1.000
_cell.length_c   1.000
_cell.angle_alpha   90.00
_cell.angle_beta   90.00
_cell.angle_gamma   90.00
#
_symmetry.space_group_name_H-M   'P 1'
#
loop_
_entity.id
_entity.type
_entity.pdbx_description
1 polymer ?
#
loop_
_entity_poly.entity_id
_entity_poly.type
_entity_poly.pdbx_seq_one_letter_code
_entity_poly.pdbx_strand_id
1 'polypeptide(L)'
;MNGKVSWWERWLQQPQRSKLHASLFQLHFWIGAVAGAYLTLMSVTGSILVFRDQLSGWRSVEWLVKLHANLLAGAAGRWVNGIGGGGLTVLCLTGAIIWWPGVKHWRRSLQVSWRASFPRINWDLHSAIGFWFFPIVLLWGISGFYFAFPQAFSIFFKLDPADRFTDQWLFWLSELHFGRFTHLTEALWAVLGLVPGILAFTGTFICCRRVIFKKPSNPYC
;
A
#
# COMPACT_ATOMS: atom_id res chain seq x y z
N MET A 1 40.04 -5.35 -22.17
CA MET A 1 38.66 -5.04 -22.64
C MET A 1 37.87 -4.46 -21.47
N ASN A 2 37.83 -3.14 -21.32
CA ASN A 2 37.00 -2.50 -20.27
C ASN A 2 35.56 -2.41 -20.81
N GLY A 3 34.78 -3.48 -20.58
CA GLY A 3 33.35 -3.45 -20.83
C GLY A 3 32.71 -2.39 -19.92
N LYS A 4 32.15 -1.33 -20.46
CA LYS A 4 31.36 -0.35 -19.72
C LYS A 4 30.18 -1.10 -19.11
N VAL A 5 30.17 -1.27 -17.79
CA VAL A 5 29.04 -1.86 -17.03
C VAL A 5 27.78 -1.07 -17.43
N SER A 6 26.75 -1.76 -17.91
CA SER A 6 25.52 -1.14 -18.38
C SER A 6 24.80 -0.41 -17.24
N TRP A 7 23.95 0.58 -17.57
CA TRP A 7 23.12 1.26 -16.56
C TRP A 7 22.30 0.27 -15.75
N TRP A 8 21.74 -0.75 -16.42
CA TRP A 8 20.93 -1.82 -15.80
C TRP A 8 21.71 -2.66 -14.81
N GLU A 9 22.92 -3.09 -15.15
CA GLU A 9 23.80 -3.85 -14.26
C GLU A 9 24.20 -3.04 -13.01
N ARG A 10 24.49 -1.75 -13.18
CA ARG A 10 24.74 -0.85 -12.04
C ARG A 10 23.54 -0.72 -11.14
N TRP A 11 22.32 -0.58 -11.72
CA TRP A 11 21.08 -0.50 -10.95
C TRP A 11 20.80 -1.79 -10.19
N LEU A 12 20.97 -2.96 -10.79
CA LEU A 12 20.79 -4.25 -10.11
C LEU A 12 21.75 -4.44 -8.94
N GLN A 13 22.97 -3.92 -9.00
CA GLN A 13 23.98 -4.09 -7.95
C GLN A 13 23.87 -3.01 -6.85
N GLN A 14 23.60 -1.76 -7.20
CA GLN A 14 23.61 -0.60 -6.29
C GLN A 14 22.49 0.41 -6.63
N PRO A 15 21.21 0.03 -6.51
CA PRO A 15 20.08 0.88 -6.87
C PRO A 15 20.07 2.20 -6.10
N GLN A 16 20.55 2.20 -4.85
CA GLN A 16 20.54 3.37 -3.96
C GLN A 16 21.39 4.55 -4.49
N ARG A 17 22.31 4.30 -5.44
CA ARG A 17 23.12 5.34 -6.07
C ARG A 17 22.42 6.01 -7.26
N SER A 18 21.27 5.51 -7.69
CA SER A 18 20.55 6.09 -8.83
C SER A 18 19.66 7.26 -8.39
N LYS A 19 19.59 8.30 -9.22
CA LYS A 19 18.68 9.43 -9.03
C LYS A 19 17.22 8.97 -9.03
N LEU A 20 16.89 8.00 -9.87
CA LEU A 20 15.55 7.41 -9.93
C LEU A 20 15.13 6.82 -8.58
N HIS A 21 15.98 6.02 -7.94
CA HIS A 21 15.70 5.47 -6.62
C HIS A 21 15.49 6.57 -5.57
N ALA A 22 16.30 7.62 -5.60
CA ALA A 22 16.16 8.75 -4.69
C ALA A 22 14.83 9.49 -4.90
N SER A 23 14.42 9.73 -6.16
CA SER A 23 13.13 10.38 -6.48
C SER A 23 11.95 9.52 -6.08
N LEU A 24 11.97 8.22 -6.37
CA LEU A 24 10.91 7.29 -5.97
C LEU A 24 10.81 7.17 -4.44
N PHE A 25 11.96 7.21 -3.75
CA PHE A 25 11.96 7.24 -2.28
C PHE A 25 11.28 8.51 -1.74
N GLN A 26 11.55 9.69 -2.31
CA GLN A 26 10.88 10.93 -1.90
C GLN A 26 9.38 10.88 -2.17
N LEU A 27 8.99 10.38 -3.34
CA LEU A 27 7.57 10.22 -3.69
C LEU A 27 6.85 9.29 -2.70
N HIS A 28 7.41 8.11 -2.44
CA HIS A 28 6.88 7.15 -1.47
C HIS A 28 6.79 7.77 -0.06
N PHE A 29 7.84 8.45 0.37
CA PHE A 29 7.91 9.11 1.67
C PHE A 29 6.79 10.14 1.87
N TRP A 30 6.62 11.07 0.91
CA TRP A 30 5.64 12.14 1.06
C TRP A 30 4.20 11.66 0.91
N ILE A 31 3.92 10.76 -0.03
CA ILE A 31 2.60 10.15 -0.13
C ILE A 31 2.27 9.38 1.16
N GLY A 32 3.20 8.58 1.67
CA GLY A 32 3.01 7.83 2.91
C GLY A 32 2.80 8.74 4.13
N ALA A 33 3.53 9.84 4.23
CA ALA A 33 3.38 10.82 5.31
C ALA A 33 1.98 11.47 5.32
N VAL A 34 1.47 11.84 4.15
CA VAL A 34 0.14 12.47 4.01
C VAL A 34 -0.98 11.44 4.19
N ALA A 35 -0.83 10.24 3.63
CA ALA A 35 -1.88 9.23 3.61
C ALA A 35 -1.94 8.33 4.85
N GLY A 36 -0.95 8.40 5.76
CA GLY A 36 -0.80 7.42 6.85
C GLY A 36 -2.04 7.26 7.74
N ALA A 37 -2.60 8.36 8.24
CA ALA A 37 -3.81 8.33 9.08
C ALA A 37 -5.02 7.81 8.30
N TYR A 38 -5.20 8.26 7.06
CA TYR A 38 -6.25 7.80 6.16
C TYR A 38 -6.15 6.28 5.89
N LEU A 39 -4.97 5.79 5.53
CA LEU A 39 -4.75 4.37 5.26
C LEU A 39 -4.98 3.50 6.51
N THR A 40 -4.63 3.99 7.69
CA THR A 40 -4.94 3.31 8.95
C THR A 40 -6.46 3.21 9.17
N LEU A 41 -7.19 4.29 8.94
CA LEU A 41 -8.66 4.31 9.03
C LEU A 41 -9.28 3.32 8.04
N MET A 42 -8.86 3.35 6.77
CA MET A 42 -9.37 2.45 5.73
C MET A 42 -9.05 0.98 6.02
N SER A 43 -7.86 0.70 6.55
CA SER A 43 -7.42 -0.62 6.95
C SER A 43 -8.31 -1.20 8.06
N VAL A 44 -8.52 -0.46 9.15
CA VAL A 44 -9.33 -0.91 10.29
C VAL A 44 -10.80 -1.07 9.88
N THR A 45 -11.37 -0.08 9.20
CA THR A 45 -12.78 -0.15 8.77
C THR A 45 -13.02 -1.27 7.76
N GLY A 46 -12.10 -1.47 6.80
CA GLY A 46 -12.15 -2.57 5.84
C GLY A 46 -12.09 -3.94 6.50
N SER A 47 -11.18 -4.13 7.48
CA SER A 47 -11.06 -5.38 8.24
C SER A 47 -12.34 -5.75 8.98
N ILE A 48 -13.03 -4.77 9.57
CA ILE A 48 -14.31 -4.99 10.24
C ILE A 48 -15.41 -5.32 9.22
N LEU A 49 -15.42 -4.63 8.08
CA LEU A 49 -16.46 -4.79 7.05
C LEU A 49 -16.39 -6.12 6.30
N VAL A 50 -15.32 -6.90 6.42
CA VAL A 50 -15.30 -8.29 5.95
C VAL A 50 -16.44 -9.09 6.57
N PHE A 51 -16.79 -8.82 7.86
CA PHE A 51 -17.88 -9.47 8.58
C PHE A 51 -19.23 -8.73 8.45
N ARG A 52 -19.40 -7.90 7.40
CA ARG A 52 -20.59 -7.06 7.22
C ARG A 52 -21.90 -7.86 7.30
N ASP A 53 -21.94 -9.04 6.71
CA ASP A 53 -23.16 -9.84 6.64
C ASP A 53 -23.55 -10.42 8.02
N GLN A 54 -22.56 -10.80 8.83
CA GLN A 54 -22.74 -11.23 10.22
C GLN A 54 -23.17 -10.09 11.15
N LEU A 55 -22.77 -8.87 10.81
CA LEU A 55 -23.06 -7.65 11.56
C LEU A 55 -24.32 -6.92 11.05
N SER A 56 -25.05 -7.47 10.07
CA SER A 56 -26.13 -6.79 9.33
C SER A 56 -27.31 -6.31 10.20
N GLY A 57 -27.51 -6.87 11.41
CA GLY A 57 -28.52 -6.42 12.38
C GLY A 57 -28.12 -5.15 13.18
N TRP A 58 -26.92 -4.66 13.07
CA TRP A 58 -26.42 -3.53 13.86
C TRP A 58 -26.54 -2.22 13.08
N ARG A 59 -27.21 -1.23 13.65
CA ARG A 59 -27.34 0.12 13.05
C ARG A 59 -26.01 0.78 12.71
N SER A 60 -24.93 0.43 13.42
CA SER A 60 -23.58 0.94 13.22
C SER A 60 -22.89 0.42 11.94
N VAL A 61 -23.38 -0.69 11.35
CA VAL A 61 -22.76 -1.26 10.13
C VAL A 61 -22.93 -0.35 8.93
N GLU A 62 -24.13 0.23 8.73
CA GLU A 62 -24.35 1.17 7.62
C GLU A 62 -23.48 2.42 7.75
N TRP A 63 -23.31 2.91 8.98
CA TRP A 63 -22.41 4.04 9.25
C TRP A 63 -20.95 3.67 8.90
N LEU A 64 -20.51 2.47 9.29
CA LEU A 64 -19.17 1.98 9.00
C LEU A 64 -18.95 1.79 7.48
N VAL A 65 -19.95 1.28 6.76
CA VAL A 65 -19.93 1.19 5.29
C VAL A 65 -19.76 2.57 4.66
N LYS A 66 -20.56 3.56 5.11
CA LYS A 66 -20.46 4.94 4.62
C LYS A 66 -19.10 5.57 4.96
N LEU A 67 -18.57 5.30 6.17
CA LEU A 67 -17.25 5.77 6.55
C LEU A 67 -16.17 5.19 5.62
N HIS A 68 -16.19 3.89 5.39
CA HIS A 68 -15.21 3.23 4.51
C HIS A 68 -15.39 3.62 3.04
N ALA A 69 -16.63 3.66 2.53
CA ALA A 69 -16.88 3.90 1.11
C ALA A 69 -16.74 5.37 0.69
N ASN A 70 -17.04 6.34 1.59
CA ASN A 70 -17.08 7.75 1.22
C ASN A 70 -16.78 8.72 2.38
N LEU A 71 -16.11 8.26 3.44
CA LEU A 71 -15.67 9.06 4.59
C LEU A 71 -16.84 9.87 5.23
N LEU A 72 -18.07 9.39 5.13
CA LEU A 72 -19.31 10.08 5.55
C LEU A 72 -19.58 11.41 4.82
N ALA A 73 -18.83 11.73 3.76
CA ALA A 73 -18.88 12.99 3.02
C ALA A 73 -19.46 12.84 1.59
N GLY A 74 -20.18 11.73 1.32
CA GLY A 74 -20.85 11.50 0.04
C GLY A 74 -19.90 11.52 -1.16
N ALA A 75 -20.22 12.35 -2.17
CA ALA A 75 -19.41 12.43 -3.39
C ALA A 75 -17.97 12.92 -3.13
N ALA A 76 -17.79 13.92 -2.27
CA ALA A 76 -16.48 14.45 -1.91
C ALA A 76 -15.61 13.37 -1.24
N GLY A 77 -16.17 12.62 -0.30
CA GLY A 77 -15.46 11.52 0.35
C GLY A 77 -15.11 10.38 -0.61
N ARG A 78 -15.97 10.07 -1.58
CA ARG A 78 -15.65 9.11 -2.64
C ARG A 78 -14.47 9.55 -3.51
N TRP A 79 -14.37 10.84 -3.84
CA TRP A 79 -13.21 11.40 -4.51
C TRP A 79 -11.92 11.21 -3.69
N VAL A 80 -11.96 11.48 -2.38
CA VAL A 80 -10.82 11.27 -1.49
C VAL A 80 -10.43 9.80 -1.46
N ASN A 81 -11.41 8.87 -1.39
CA ASN A 81 -11.14 7.44 -1.43
C ASN A 81 -10.51 6.98 -2.75
N GLY A 82 -10.98 7.51 -3.87
CA GLY A 82 -10.36 7.19 -5.17
C GLY A 82 -8.92 7.67 -5.27
N ILE A 83 -8.65 8.90 -4.84
CA ILE A 83 -7.28 9.43 -4.75
C ILE A 83 -6.45 8.58 -3.78
N GLY A 84 -7.03 8.17 -2.65
CA GLY A 84 -6.40 7.31 -1.65
C GLY A 84 -6.04 5.92 -2.19
N GLY A 85 -6.95 5.29 -2.95
CA GLY A 85 -6.69 4.01 -3.63
C GLY A 85 -5.59 4.12 -4.67
N GLY A 86 -5.60 5.19 -5.49
CA GLY A 86 -4.52 5.51 -6.43
C GLY A 86 -3.19 5.76 -5.70
N GLY A 87 -3.22 6.51 -4.60
CA GLY A 87 -2.06 6.76 -3.74
C GLY A 87 -1.47 5.48 -3.15
N LEU A 88 -2.33 4.58 -2.66
CA LEU A 88 -1.90 3.26 -2.16
C LEU A 88 -1.26 2.42 -3.27
N THR A 89 -1.82 2.46 -4.48
CA THR A 89 -1.24 1.79 -5.66
C THR A 89 0.17 2.34 -5.96
N VAL A 90 0.34 3.66 -5.97
CA VAL A 90 1.65 4.31 -6.16
C VAL A 90 2.62 3.96 -5.03
N LEU A 91 2.15 3.93 -3.77
CA LEU A 91 2.96 3.49 -2.63
C LEU A 91 3.45 2.04 -2.79
N CYS A 92 2.59 1.13 -3.23
CA CYS A 92 2.99 -0.26 -3.50
C CYS A 92 4.04 -0.34 -4.60
N LEU A 93 3.82 0.30 -5.75
CA LEU A 93 4.75 0.24 -6.88
C LEU A 93 6.10 0.89 -6.55
N THR A 94 6.09 2.07 -5.94
CA THR A 94 7.32 2.73 -5.51
C THR A 94 8.02 1.95 -4.41
N GLY A 95 7.25 1.40 -3.45
CA GLY A 95 7.75 0.55 -2.36
C GLY A 95 8.49 -0.68 -2.88
N ALA A 96 7.91 -1.38 -3.87
CA ALA A 96 8.54 -2.55 -4.49
C ALA A 96 9.88 -2.20 -5.16
N ILE A 97 9.96 -1.04 -5.83
CA ILE A 97 11.19 -0.59 -6.49
C ILE A 97 12.26 -0.17 -5.47
N ILE A 98 11.90 0.63 -4.47
CA ILE A 98 12.86 1.10 -3.45
C ILE A 98 13.25 0.00 -2.46
N TRP A 99 12.42 -1.04 -2.31
CA TRP A 99 12.73 -2.18 -1.47
C TRP A 99 13.97 -2.94 -1.94
N TRP A 100 14.24 -2.96 -3.26
CA TRP A 100 15.36 -3.71 -3.83
C TRP A 100 16.73 -3.19 -3.33
N PRO A 101 17.45 -3.96 -2.49
CA PRO A 101 18.72 -3.51 -1.92
C PRO A 101 19.94 -3.88 -2.78
N GLY A 102 19.72 -4.51 -3.93
CA GLY A 102 20.75 -5.09 -4.80
C GLY A 102 20.94 -6.60 -4.58
N VAL A 103 21.51 -7.25 -5.59
CA VAL A 103 21.65 -8.72 -5.68
C VAL A 103 22.32 -9.35 -4.45
N LYS A 104 23.27 -8.64 -3.83
CA LYS A 104 24.04 -9.19 -2.69
C LYS A 104 23.27 -9.18 -1.36
N HIS A 105 22.24 -8.36 -1.21
CA HIS A 105 21.64 -8.07 0.09
C HIS A 105 20.15 -8.38 0.20
N TRP A 106 19.49 -8.85 -0.86
CA TRP A 106 18.04 -9.03 -0.91
C TRP A 106 17.49 -9.95 0.19
N ARG A 107 18.19 -11.05 0.50
CA ARG A 107 17.76 -11.96 1.57
C ARG A 107 17.72 -11.29 2.95
N ARG A 108 18.65 -10.36 3.20
CA ARG A 108 18.70 -9.61 4.46
C ARG A 108 17.53 -8.65 4.61
N SER A 109 16.98 -8.14 3.52
CA SER A 109 15.81 -7.24 3.52
C SER A 109 14.49 -7.95 3.79
N LEU A 110 14.47 -9.28 3.77
CA LEU A 110 13.33 -10.12 4.13
C LEU A 110 13.27 -10.46 5.63
N GLN A 111 14.29 -10.14 6.38
CA GLN A 111 14.46 -10.56 7.78
C GLN A 111 14.35 -9.37 8.73
N VAL A 112 13.79 -9.62 9.91
CA VAL A 112 13.72 -8.64 10.99
C VAL A 112 14.82 -8.90 12.00
N SER A 113 15.64 -7.89 12.28
CA SER A 113 16.75 -7.97 13.23
C SER A 113 16.26 -7.69 14.67
N TRP A 114 15.59 -8.66 15.29
CA TRP A 114 14.92 -8.51 16.59
C TRP A 114 15.82 -8.02 17.75
N ARG A 115 17.13 -8.20 17.64
CA ARG A 115 18.11 -7.73 18.63
C ARG A 115 18.63 -6.30 18.38
N ALA A 116 18.15 -5.66 17.33
CA ALA A 116 18.55 -4.30 16.98
C ALA A 116 17.78 -3.25 17.78
N SER A 117 18.13 -1.96 17.62
CA SER A 117 17.35 -0.86 18.18
C SER A 117 15.94 -0.79 17.62
N PHE A 118 14.97 -0.30 18.39
CA PHE A 118 13.57 -0.18 17.97
C PHE A 118 13.38 0.46 16.58
N PRO A 119 14.08 1.55 16.22
CA PRO A 119 13.94 2.13 14.89
C PRO A 119 14.43 1.20 13.75
N ARG A 120 15.41 0.37 14.03
CA ARG A 120 15.87 -0.63 13.05
C ARG A 120 14.85 -1.75 12.90
N ILE A 121 14.30 -2.24 14.01
CA ILE A 121 13.22 -3.24 13.99
C ILE A 121 12.02 -2.71 13.21
N ASN A 122 11.59 -1.46 13.46
CA ASN A 122 10.48 -0.83 12.75
C ASN A 122 10.74 -0.70 11.23
N TRP A 123 11.97 -0.34 10.85
CA TRP A 123 12.38 -0.31 9.43
C TRP A 123 12.32 -1.69 8.79
N ASP A 124 12.88 -2.70 9.46
CA ASP A 124 12.90 -4.08 8.96
C ASP A 124 11.48 -4.65 8.86
N LEU A 125 10.59 -4.37 9.84
CA LEU A 125 9.17 -4.75 9.80
C LEU A 125 8.44 -4.11 8.63
N HIS A 126 8.58 -2.80 8.43
CA HIS A 126 7.96 -2.10 7.30
C HIS A 126 8.41 -2.70 5.97
N SER A 127 9.71 -2.95 5.83
CA SER A 127 10.31 -3.51 4.62
C SER A 127 9.87 -4.96 4.36
N ALA A 128 9.92 -5.83 5.36
CA ALA A 128 9.56 -7.23 5.23
C ALA A 128 8.04 -7.43 5.02
N ILE A 129 7.19 -6.76 5.80
CA ILE A 129 5.73 -6.81 5.64
C ILE A 129 5.34 -6.23 4.28
N GLY A 130 5.93 -5.10 3.88
CA GLY A 130 5.69 -4.49 2.58
C GLY A 130 6.00 -5.43 1.42
N PHE A 131 7.09 -6.19 1.49
CA PHE A 131 7.44 -7.17 0.46
C PHE A 131 6.47 -8.36 0.43
N TRP A 132 6.24 -9.00 1.58
CA TRP A 132 5.44 -10.23 1.61
C TRP A 132 3.96 -10.00 1.27
N PHE A 133 3.42 -8.85 1.65
CA PHE A 133 2.01 -8.52 1.42
C PHE A 133 1.80 -7.58 0.23
N PHE A 134 2.84 -7.23 -0.52
CA PHE A 134 2.76 -6.36 -1.70
C PHE A 134 1.62 -6.71 -2.65
N PRO A 135 1.42 -7.98 -3.08
CA PRO A 135 0.39 -8.28 -4.08
C PRO A 135 -1.03 -7.98 -3.59
N ILE A 136 -1.32 -8.30 -2.31
CA ILE A 136 -2.65 -8.11 -1.76
C ILE A 136 -2.93 -6.63 -1.45
N VAL A 137 -1.95 -5.89 -0.97
CA VAL A 137 -2.08 -4.44 -0.72
C VAL A 137 -2.23 -3.69 -2.04
N LEU A 138 -1.51 -4.10 -3.09
CA LEU A 138 -1.66 -3.57 -4.44
C LEU A 138 -3.06 -3.83 -5.00
N LEU A 139 -3.58 -5.05 -4.81
CA LEU A 139 -4.94 -5.41 -5.18
C LEU A 139 -5.97 -4.45 -4.53
N TRP A 140 -5.85 -4.18 -3.23
CA TRP A 140 -6.75 -3.26 -2.53
C TRP A 140 -6.60 -1.80 -2.99
N GLY A 141 -5.40 -1.36 -3.37
CA GLY A 141 -5.19 -0.04 -3.97
C GLY A 141 -5.91 0.10 -5.31
N ILE A 142 -5.72 -0.86 -6.21
CA ILE A 142 -6.33 -0.89 -7.54
C ILE A 142 -7.85 -1.02 -7.45
N SER A 143 -8.36 -1.96 -6.66
CA SER A 143 -9.79 -2.18 -6.50
C SER A 143 -10.48 -1.02 -5.78
N GLY A 144 -9.84 -0.41 -4.78
CA GLY A 144 -10.34 0.80 -4.12
C GLY A 144 -10.47 1.97 -5.09
N PHE A 145 -9.50 2.15 -5.99
CA PHE A 145 -9.60 3.14 -7.07
C PHE A 145 -10.75 2.81 -8.04
N TYR A 146 -10.90 1.55 -8.43
CA TYR A 146 -12.01 1.09 -9.28
C TYR A 146 -13.37 1.38 -8.65
N PHE A 147 -13.61 1.04 -7.38
CA PHE A 147 -14.89 1.26 -6.72
C PHE A 147 -15.24 2.75 -6.57
N ALA A 148 -14.23 3.61 -6.43
CA ALA A 148 -14.46 5.06 -6.39
C ALA A 148 -14.76 5.64 -7.78
N PHE A 149 -14.07 5.17 -8.83
CA PHE A 149 -14.11 5.73 -10.19
C PHE A 149 -14.28 4.65 -11.27
N PRO A 150 -15.39 3.88 -11.28
CA PRO A 150 -15.53 2.74 -12.20
C PRO A 150 -15.48 3.15 -13.67
N GLN A 151 -16.09 4.28 -14.05
CA GLN A 151 -16.08 4.76 -15.43
C GLN A 151 -14.68 5.19 -15.88
N ALA A 152 -13.97 5.96 -15.04
CA ALA A 152 -12.62 6.41 -15.34
C ALA A 152 -11.65 5.21 -15.44
N PHE A 153 -11.82 4.23 -14.56
CA PHE A 153 -11.04 2.98 -14.58
C PHE A 153 -11.27 2.21 -15.89
N SER A 154 -12.54 2.01 -16.29
CA SER A 154 -12.89 1.30 -17.52
C SER A 154 -12.36 2.01 -18.78
N ILE A 155 -12.46 3.33 -18.84
CA ILE A 155 -11.92 4.13 -19.94
C ILE A 155 -10.39 4.00 -20.02
N PHE A 156 -9.69 4.14 -18.88
CA PHE A 156 -8.23 4.09 -18.82
C PHE A 156 -7.67 2.73 -19.27
N PHE A 157 -8.30 1.64 -18.80
CA PHE A 157 -7.88 0.28 -19.14
C PHE A 157 -8.54 -0.24 -20.43
N LYS A 158 -9.36 0.58 -21.12
CA LYS A 158 -10.11 0.20 -22.32
C LYS A 158 -10.95 -1.06 -22.12
N LEU A 159 -11.60 -1.16 -20.96
CA LEU A 159 -12.44 -2.29 -20.62
C LEU A 159 -13.81 -2.12 -21.30
N ASP A 160 -14.25 -3.15 -22.01
CA ASP A 160 -15.59 -3.21 -22.60
C ASP A 160 -16.52 -3.96 -21.62
N PRO A 161 -17.53 -3.29 -21.04
CA PRO A 161 -18.49 -3.95 -20.14
C PRO A 161 -19.31 -5.07 -20.82
N ALA A 162 -19.40 -5.07 -22.16
CA ALA A 162 -20.07 -6.12 -22.92
C ALA A 162 -19.16 -7.34 -23.16
N ASP A 163 -17.87 -7.22 -22.90
CA ASP A 163 -16.92 -8.31 -23.05
C ASP A 163 -16.93 -9.24 -21.84
N ARG A 164 -17.14 -10.51 -22.09
CA ARG A 164 -17.22 -11.55 -21.07
C ARG A 164 -15.95 -11.68 -20.21
N PHE A 165 -14.79 -11.43 -20.79
CA PHE A 165 -13.52 -11.45 -20.06
C PHE A 165 -13.44 -10.27 -19.07
N THR A 166 -13.83 -9.09 -19.51
CA THR A 166 -13.90 -7.88 -18.69
C THR A 166 -14.84 -8.07 -17.50
N ASP A 167 -16.07 -8.59 -17.74
CA ASP A 167 -17.05 -8.86 -16.68
C ASP A 167 -16.50 -9.86 -15.64
N GLN A 168 -15.92 -10.95 -16.09
CA GLN A 168 -15.32 -11.95 -15.22
C GLN A 168 -14.13 -11.38 -14.42
N TRP A 169 -13.32 -10.54 -15.02
CA TRP A 169 -12.17 -9.93 -14.34
C TRP A 169 -12.61 -8.94 -13.26
N LEU A 170 -13.61 -8.10 -13.55
CA LEU A 170 -14.19 -7.16 -12.58
C LEU A 170 -14.92 -7.88 -11.44
N PHE A 171 -15.57 -9.00 -11.75
CA PHE A 171 -16.16 -9.88 -10.72
C PHE A 171 -15.08 -10.36 -9.73
N TRP A 172 -13.99 -10.94 -10.23
CA TRP A 172 -12.91 -11.41 -9.36
C TRP A 172 -12.21 -10.28 -8.59
N LEU A 173 -12.06 -9.12 -9.21
CA LEU A 173 -11.52 -7.94 -8.53
C LEU A 173 -12.38 -7.55 -7.32
N SER A 174 -13.71 -7.62 -7.46
CA SER A 174 -14.65 -7.37 -6.37
C SER A 174 -14.58 -8.43 -5.28
N GLU A 175 -14.65 -9.70 -5.65
CA GLU A 175 -14.61 -10.82 -4.70
C GLU A 175 -13.31 -10.81 -3.88
N LEU A 176 -12.17 -10.57 -4.53
CA LEU A 176 -10.87 -10.45 -3.88
C LEU A 176 -10.76 -9.19 -3.00
N HIS A 177 -11.44 -8.09 -3.34
CA HIS A 177 -11.46 -6.91 -2.48
C HIS A 177 -12.18 -7.20 -1.16
N PHE A 178 -13.35 -7.85 -1.23
CA PHE A 178 -14.20 -8.13 -0.08
C PHE A 178 -13.80 -9.38 0.70
N GLY A 179 -13.13 -10.36 0.06
CA GLY A 179 -12.67 -11.61 0.70
C GLY A 179 -13.79 -12.57 1.11
N ARG A 180 -14.95 -12.48 0.48
CA ARG A 180 -16.17 -13.22 0.86
C ARG A 180 -16.30 -14.56 0.13
N PHE A 181 -15.40 -15.50 0.38
CA PHE A 181 -15.48 -16.85 -0.21
C PHE A 181 -15.98 -17.90 0.77
N THR A 182 -15.45 -17.89 1.99
CA THR A 182 -15.82 -18.80 3.08
C THR A 182 -15.54 -18.11 4.42
N HIS A 183 -16.11 -18.60 5.54
CA HIS A 183 -15.82 -18.04 6.87
C HIS A 183 -14.33 -18.04 7.23
N LEU A 184 -13.57 -19.03 6.74
CA LEU A 184 -12.13 -19.08 6.95
C LEU A 184 -11.40 -17.96 6.17
N THR A 185 -11.81 -17.73 4.92
CA THR A 185 -11.24 -16.65 4.11
C THR A 185 -11.64 -15.29 4.64
N GLU A 186 -12.85 -15.11 5.16
CA GLU A 186 -13.26 -13.87 5.84
C GLU A 186 -12.34 -13.56 7.02
N ALA A 187 -12.11 -14.53 7.92
CA ALA A 187 -11.20 -14.34 9.05
C ALA A 187 -9.77 -13.99 8.58
N LEU A 188 -9.28 -14.69 7.55
CA LEU A 188 -7.96 -14.40 6.97
C LEU A 188 -7.92 -12.99 6.37
N TRP A 189 -8.94 -12.58 5.60
CA TRP A 189 -9.02 -11.25 4.99
C TRP A 189 -9.12 -10.13 6.03
N ALA A 190 -9.86 -10.34 7.12
CA ALA A 190 -9.93 -9.40 8.23
C ALA A 190 -8.56 -9.17 8.87
N VAL A 191 -7.77 -10.24 9.07
CA VAL A 191 -6.40 -10.13 9.59
C VAL A 191 -5.48 -9.45 8.58
N LEU A 192 -5.52 -9.88 7.33
CA LEU A 192 -4.72 -9.29 6.24
C LEU A 192 -5.08 -7.82 6.00
N GLY A 193 -6.36 -7.45 6.16
CA GLY A 193 -6.85 -6.08 6.05
C GLY A 193 -6.18 -5.10 7.02
N LEU A 194 -5.57 -5.58 8.11
CA LEU A 194 -4.79 -4.74 9.03
C LEU A 194 -3.39 -4.41 8.50
N VAL A 195 -2.90 -5.13 7.49
CA VAL A 195 -1.55 -4.94 6.94
C VAL A 195 -1.31 -3.52 6.42
N PRO A 196 -2.20 -2.90 5.62
CA PRO A 196 -2.01 -1.50 5.20
C PRO A 196 -1.91 -0.53 6.38
N GLY A 197 -2.68 -0.76 7.45
CA GLY A 197 -2.62 0.04 8.68
C GLY A 197 -1.28 -0.12 9.40
N ILE A 198 -0.76 -1.34 9.51
CA ILE A 198 0.57 -1.61 10.09
C ILE A 198 1.66 -0.93 9.25
N LEU A 199 1.58 -1.02 7.92
CA LEU A 199 2.51 -0.35 7.01
C LEU A 199 2.40 1.18 7.12
N ALA A 200 1.20 1.73 7.23
CA ALA A 200 0.98 3.15 7.43
C ALA A 200 1.58 3.62 8.77
N PHE A 201 1.34 2.90 9.85
CA PHE A 201 1.88 3.21 11.18
C PHE A 201 3.41 3.15 11.20
N THR A 202 4.00 2.06 10.73
CA THR A 202 5.46 1.88 10.69
C THR A 202 6.12 2.90 9.77
N GLY A 203 5.51 3.19 8.61
CA GLY A 203 5.96 4.21 7.67
C GLY A 203 5.89 5.62 8.26
N THR A 204 4.79 5.98 8.92
CA THR A 204 4.64 7.28 9.61
C THR A 204 5.69 7.45 10.71
N PHE A 205 5.97 6.40 11.49
CA PHE A 205 7.05 6.43 12.47
C PHE A 205 8.42 6.73 11.84
N ILE A 206 8.73 6.09 10.69
CA ILE A 206 9.95 6.36 9.92
C ILE A 206 9.99 7.81 9.46
N CYS A 207 8.86 8.35 8.95
CA CYS A 207 8.72 9.74 8.53
C CYS A 207 8.96 10.72 9.67
N CYS A 208 8.23 10.59 10.77
CA CYS A 208 8.33 11.46 11.93
C CYS A 208 9.76 11.50 12.46
N ARG A 209 10.38 10.33 12.59
CA ARG A 209 11.75 10.24 13.06
C ARG A 209 12.74 10.97 12.15
N ARG A 210 12.57 10.83 10.83
CA ARG A 210 13.47 11.46 9.86
C ARG A 210 13.32 12.97 9.83
N VAL A 211 12.11 13.48 10.04
CA VAL A 211 11.84 14.92 10.07
C VAL A 211 12.27 15.54 11.40
N ILE A 212 11.91 14.91 12.53
CA ILE A 212 12.14 15.49 13.89
C ILE A 212 13.61 15.35 14.29
N PHE A 213 14.26 14.22 13.99
CA PHE A 213 15.64 13.94 14.46
C PHE A 213 16.68 14.13 13.35
N LYS A 214 16.37 14.90 12.29
CA LYS A 214 17.36 15.34 11.33
C LYS A 214 18.34 16.26 12.07
N LYS A 215 19.52 15.75 12.46
CA LYS A 215 20.61 16.62 12.93
C LYS A 215 20.82 17.70 11.87
N PRO A 216 20.86 18.99 12.25
CA PRO A 216 21.29 20.02 11.30
C PRO A 216 22.67 19.60 10.80
N SER A 217 22.81 19.50 9.47
CA SER A 217 24.11 19.29 8.86
C SER A 217 24.98 20.45 9.31
N ASN A 218 26.05 20.14 10.07
CA ASN A 218 27.03 21.15 10.46
C ASN A 218 27.55 21.80 9.16
N PRO A 219 27.38 23.13 8.95
CA PRO A 219 27.81 23.79 7.72
C PRO A 219 29.34 23.86 7.57
N TYR A 220 30.10 23.28 8.53
CA TYR A 220 31.56 23.35 8.58
C TYR A 220 32.25 21.96 8.52
N CYS A 221 31.60 20.91 8.00
CA CYS A 221 32.26 19.63 7.70
C CYS A 221 32.02 19.24 6.25
#